data_8f68cee397b66d844abf7bd8f747e2b4
#
_entry.id   8f68cee397b66d844abf7bd8f747e2b4
#
_cell.length_a   1.000
_cell.length_b   1.000
_cell.length_c   1.000
_cell.angle_alpha   90.00
_cell.angle_beta   90.00
_cell.angle_gamma   90.00
#
_symmetry.space_group_name_H-M   'P 1'
#
loop_
_entity.id
_entity.type
_entity.pdbx_description
1 polymer ?
#
loop_
_entity_poly.entity_id
_entity_poly.type
_entity_poly.pdbx_seq_one_letter_code
_entity_poly.pdbx_strand_id
1 'polypeptide(L)'
;GRTVALFLSADGSIDSFNTFQIPVREDLVALEAGAVIWPMVDVLDRGQRTGLVLVSRDHIRMLEWDDGHAKDLEESTYDLELGDWRDYRGSARPNPSRGGQSVSNISAYEDRVTEWTARFIKDASHAVAESAAELDMDRLLIAAEGDLCNQFIDALPKNIQDLVVARVSTNLIDMTAAEVAEHLDPHMRDAWLKHVNEIGNQALDRIHAGGRAAGGPDETLLALAEGRVEHLLVDPFLEAKDASLSDGARQA
;
A
#
# COMPACT_ATOMS: atom_id res chain seq x y z
N GLY A 1 -0.32 13.94 12.43
CA GLY A 1 -0.59 13.86 13.87
C GLY A 1 0.21 12.73 14.49
N ARG A 2 0.53 12.87 15.77
CA ARG A 2 1.23 11.82 16.50
C ARG A 2 0.32 11.27 17.57
N THR A 3 0.29 9.94 17.70
CA THR A 3 -0.42 9.26 18.78
C THR A 3 0.53 9.04 19.94
N VAL A 4 0.02 9.23 21.16
CA VAL A 4 0.72 8.90 22.40
C VAL A 4 -0.11 7.85 23.12
N ALA A 5 0.48 6.71 23.45
CA ALA A 5 -0.09 5.71 24.33
C ALA A 5 0.65 5.73 25.66
N LEU A 6 -0.08 6.01 26.75
CA LEU A 6 0.45 6.10 28.10
C LEU A 6 -0.30 5.11 29.00
N PHE A 7 0.42 4.20 29.62
CA PHE A 7 -0.11 3.25 30.59
C PHE A 7 0.41 3.61 31.97
N LEU A 8 -0.52 3.73 32.92
CA LEU A 8 -0.23 4.07 34.29
C LEU A 8 -0.76 2.98 35.20
N SER A 9 0.03 2.60 36.19
CA SER A 9 -0.42 1.78 37.30
C SER A 9 -1.29 2.56 38.28
N ALA A 10 -2.03 1.85 39.12
CA ALA A 10 -2.93 2.45 40.12
C ALA A 10 -2.23 3.35 41.17
N ASP A 11 -0.92 3.16 41.35
CA ASP A 11 -0.07 3.98 42.21
C ASP A 11 0.42 5.28 41.55
N GLY A 12 0.08 5.48 40.26
CA GLY A 12 0.50 6.62 39.46
C GLY A 12 1.87 6.47 38.78
N SER A 13 2.51 5.29 38.89
CA SER A 13 3.72 5.03 38.13
C SER A 13 3.44 4.83 36.65
N ILE A 14 4.39 5.22 35.80
CA ILE A 14 4.31 5.02 34.36
C ILE A 14 4.84 3.62 34.05
N ASP A 15 3.96 2.74 33.56
CA ASP A 15 4.33 1.39 33.14
C ASP A 15 4.89 1.37 31.73
N SER A 16 4.26 2.16 30.83
CA SER A 16 4.70 2.25 29.44
C SER A 16 4.34 3.60 28.81
N PHE A 17 5.24 4.09 27.98
CA PHE A 17 5.04 5.29 27.16
C PHE A 17 5.49 5.02 25.74
N ASN A 18 4.55 5.05 24.78
CA ASN A 18 4.82 4.79 23.39
C ASN A 18 4.32 5.93 22.51
N THR A 19 5.03 6.23 21.44
CA THR A 19 4.63 7.23 20.46
C THR A 19 4.55 6.61 19.07
N PHE A 20 3.50 6.93 18.34
CA PHE A 20 3.27 6.47 16.96
C PHE A 20 3.10 7.69 16.05
N GLN A 21 3.53 7.57 14.82
CA GLN A 21 3.35 8.63 13.81
C GLN A 21 1.92 8.64 13.24
N ILE A 22 1.22 7.50 13.33
CA ILE A 22 -0.13 7.30 12.82
C ILE A 22 -1.14 7.74 13.87
N PRO A 23 -2.18 8.52 13.52
CA PRO A 23 -3.22 8.93 14.46
C PRO A 23 -4.11 7.74 14.83
N VAL A 24 -4.52 7.66 16.09
CA VAL A 24 -5.64 6.79 16.48
C VAL A 24 -6.95 7.35 15.91
N ARG A 25 -7.94 6.49 15.73
CA ARG A 25 -9.25 6.91 15.21
C ARG A 25 -9.99 7.79 16.20
N GLU A 26 -9.85 7.48 17.48
CA GLU A 26 -10.50 8.19 18.58
C GLU A 26 -9.56 8.27 19.77
N ASP A 27 -9.59 9.40 20.46
CA ASP A 27 -8.88 9.55 21.74
C ASP A 27 -9.56 8.68 22.79
N LEU A 28 -8.79 7.83 23.46
CA LEU A 28 -9.27 6.91 24.47
C LEU A 28 -8.62 7.19 25.82
N VAL A 29 -9.45 7.32 26.85
CA VAL A 29 -9.01 7.27 28.25
C VAL A 29 -9.82 6.19 28.95
N ALA A 30 -9.16 5.14 29.42
CA ALA A 30 -9.80 4.01 30.08
C ALA A 30 -9.16 3.75 31.44
N LEU A 31 -9.97 3.33 32.41
CA LEU A 31 -9.53 2.83 33.72
C LEU A 31 -10.01 1.39 33.85
N GLU A 32 -9.12 0.45 33.56
CA GLU A 32 -9.41 -0.98 33.51
C GLU A 32 -8.43 -1.76 34.39
N ALA A 33 -8.77 -3.02 34.69
CA ALA A 33 -7.88 -3.88 35.44
C ALA A 33 -6.65 -4.36 34.62
N GLY A 34 -6.68 -4.18 33.31
CA GLY A 34 -5.58 -4.48 32.38
C GLY A 34 -5.38 -3.37 31.37
N ALA A 35 -4.24 -3.41 30.67
CA ALA A 35 -3.94 -2.42 29.62
C ALA A 35 -4.89 -2.58 28.43
N VAL A 36 -5.51 -1.48 27.99
CA VAL A 36 -6.32 -1.43 26.78
C VAL A 36 -5.39 -1.21 25.59
N ILE A 37 -4.96 -2.30 24.93
CA ILE A 37 -3.95 -2.27 23.87
C ILE A 37 -4.52 -2.23 22.45
N TRP A 38 -5.80 -2.50 22.25
CA TRP A 38 -6.40 -2.60 20.93
C TRP A 38 -6.21 -1.35 20.03
N PRO A 39 -6.22 -0.09 20.55
CA PRO A 39 -5.95 1.06 19.69
C PRO A 39 -4.51 1.08 19.15
N MET A 40 -3.55 0.52 19.91
CA MET A 40 -2.17 0.37 19.45
C MET A 40 -2.05 -0.71 18.39
N VAL A 41 -2.79 -1.82 18.53
CA VAL A 41 -2.82 -2.88 17.52
C VAL A 41 -3.39 -2.34 16.20
N ASP A 42 -4.46 -1.55 16.23
CA ASP A 42 -5.03 -0.89 15.05
C ASP A 42 -4.03 0.07 14.38
N VAL A 43 -3.27 0.83 15.16
CA VAL A 43 -2.21 1.70 14.64
C VAL A 43 -1.08 0.88 13.99
N LEU A 44 -0.64 -0.21 14.60
CA LEU A 44 0.40 -1.07 14.07
C LEU A 44 -0.02 -1.77 12.78
N ASP A 45 -1.28 -2.22 12.69
CA ASP A 45 -1.82 -2.85 11.47
C ASP A 45 -1.91 -1.86 10.31
N ARG A 46 -2.30 -0.60 10.59
CA ARG A 46 -2.32 0.47 9.58
C ARG A 46 -0.93 0.98 9.22
N GLY A 47 0.04 0.85 10.11
CA GLY A 47 1.41 1.33 9.98
C GLY A 47 2.29 0.52 9.05
N GLN A 48 1.75 -0.40 8.28
CA GLN A 48 2.51 -1.11 7.25
C GLN A 48 3.01 -0.13 6.19
N ARG A 49 4.32 -0.20 5.92
CA ARG A 49 4.96 0.71 4.96
C ARG A 49 4.36 0.55 3.59
N THR A 50 3.77 1.61 3.10
CA THR A 50 3.06 1.59 1.83
C THR A 50 3.71 2.56 0.85
N GLY A 51 4.10 2.04 -0.31
CA GLY A 51 4.60 2.84 -1.43
C GLY A 51 3.47 3.20 -2.39
N LEU A 52 3.44 4.46 -2.80
CA LEU A 52 2.62 4.93 -3.93
C LEU A 52 3.53 5.05 -5.15
N VAL A 53 3.19 4.38 -6.24
CA VAL A 53 3.94 4.41 -7.50
C VAL A 53 3.08 5.07 -8.55
N LEU A 54 3.47 6.27 -8.95
CA LEU A 54 2.81 7.03 -10.01
C LEU A 54 3.56 6.80 -11.32
N VAL A 55 2.87 6.33 -12.34
CA VAL A 55 3.49 5.95 -13.62
C VAL A 55 2.86 6.76 -14.75
N SER A 56 3.69 7.44 -15.51
CA SER A 56 3.35 8.02 -16.81
C SER A 56 4.16 7.33 -17.92
N ARG A 57 4.06 7.81 -19.15
CA ARG A 57 4.77 7.20 -20.30
C ARG A 57 6.26 7.45 -20.30
N ASP A 58 6.70 8.45 -19.55
CA ASP A 58 8.07 8.99 -19.53
C ASP A 58 8.60 9.30 -18.13
N HIS A 59 7.74 9.20 -17.09
CA HIS A 59 8.10 9.49 -15.71
C HIS A 59 7.56 8.43 -14.76
N ILE A 60 8.33 8.11 -13.73
CA ILE A 60 7.87 7.37 -12.55
C ILE A 60 8.27 8.14 -11.31
N ARG A 61 7.36 8.17 -10.36
CA ARG A 61 7.52 8.84 -9.09
C ARG A 61 7.04 7.92 -7.98
N MET A 62 7.87 7.71 -6.97
CA MET A 62 7.49 6.97 -5.78
C MET A 62 7.31 7.91 -4.60
N LEU A 63 6.27 7.63 -3.82
CA LEU A 63 6.02 8.32 -2.54
C LEU A 63 5.83 7.26 -1.46
N GLU A 64 6.17 7.61 -0.23
CA GLU A 64 5.81 6.85 0.96
C GLU A 64 4.45 7.36 1.45
N TRP A 65 3.55 6.42 1.75
CA TRP A 65 2.24 6.70 2.33
C TRP A 65 2.26 6.48 3.83
N ASP A 66 1.74 7.43 4.58
CA ASP A 66 1.56 7.36 6.02
C ASP A 66 0.18 7.94 6.40
N ASP A 67 -0.82 7.08 6.50
CA ASP A 67 -2.21 7.32 6.94
C ASP A 67 -2.79 8.69 6.52
N GLY A 68 -2.95 8.87 5.21
CA GLY A 68 -3.50 10.11 4.63
C GLY A 68 -2.45 11.17 4.27
N HIS A 69 -1.17 10.88 4.47
CA HIS A 69 -0.07 11.75 4.07
C HIS A 69 0.82 11.02 3.07
N ALA A 70 1.30 11.73 2.07
CA ALA A 70 2.29 11.21 1.14
C ALA A 70 3.54 12.08 1.17
N LYS A 71 4.70 11.43 1.07
CA LYS A 71 6.00 12.09 1.02
C LYS A 71 6.78 11.53 -0.17
N ASP A 72 7.35 12.42 -0.98
CA ASP A 72 8.22 12.02 -2.07
C ASP A 72 9.47 11.29 -1.56
N LEU A 73 9.81 10.21 -2.23
CA LEU A 73 11.07 9.52 -2.06
C LEU A 73 12.06 10.10 -3.07
N GLU A 74 12.91 11.01 -2.61
CA GLU A 74 13.79 11.87 -3.45
C GLU A 74 14.69 11.07 -4.41
N GLU A 75 15.10 9.86 -4.05
CA GLU A 75 15.96 8.99 -4.87
C GLU A 75 15.19 8.07 -5.83
N SER A 76 13.85 8.13 -5.83
CA SER A 76 12.98 7.18 -6.55
C SER A 76 12.14 7.86 -7.64
N THR A 77 12.61 8.98 -8.18
CA THR A 77 12.01 9.62 -9.36
C THR A 77 12.87 9.26 -10.57
N TYR A 78 12.26 8.53 -11.51
CA TYR A 78 12.93 8.11 -12.74
C TYR A 78 12.31 8.83 -13.92
N ASP A 79 13.16 9.59 -14.62
CA ASP A 79 12.80 10.27 -15.85
C ASP A 79 13.39 9.50 -17.03
N LEU A 80 12.60 9.35 -18.10
CA LEU A 80 13.16 8.93 -19.35
C LEU A 80 14.14 10.01 -19.81
N GLU A 81 15.45 9.73 -19.80
CA GLU A 81 16.44 10.66 -20.35
C GLU A 81 16.18 10.86 -21.84
N LEU A 82 15.45 11.92 -22.16
CA LEU A 82 15.14 12.34 -23.53
C LEU A 82 16.35 12.96 -24.28
N GLY A 83 17.57 12.78 -23.75
CA GLY A 83 18.79 13.28 -24.39
C GLY A 83 18.89 12.91 -25.85
N ASP A 84 18.65 11.65 -26.18
CA ASP A 84 18.69 11.13 -27.55
C ASP A 84 17.44 11.47 -28.39
N TRP A 85 16.33 11.83 -27.75
CA TRP A 85 15.07 12.15 -28.43
C TRP A 85 15.09 13.53 -29.13
N ARG A 86 15.82 14.50 -28.62
CA ARG A 86 15.95 15.83 -29.25
C ARG A 86 16.73 15.80 -30.55
N ASP A 87 17.67 14.90 -30.68
CA ASP A 87 18.50 14.77 -31.89
C ASP A 87 17.74 14.10 -33.07
N TYR A 88 16.66 13.36 -32.79
CA TYR A 88 15.83 12.73 -33.83
C TYR A 88 14.64 13.57 -34.32
N ARG A 89 14.43 14.77 -33.84
CA ARG A 89 13.65 15.80 -34.53
C ARG A 89 14.45 16.34 -35.72
N GLY A 90 14.80 15.43 -36.62
CA GLY A 90 15.35 15.80 -37.92
C GLY A 90 14.36 16.75 -38.57
N SER A 91 14.89 17.89 -39.05
CA SER A 91 14.17 18.93 -39.77
C SER A 91 13.13 18.32 -40.69
N ALA A 92 11.85 18.47 -40.34
CA ALA A 92 10.75 18.23 -41.25
C ALA A 92 10.82 19.31 -42.36
N ARG A 93 11.69 19.08 -43.37
CA ARG A 93 11.56 19.79 -44.64
C ARG A 93 10.41 19.13 -45.40
N PRO A 94 9.31 19.82 -45.62
CA PRO A 94 8.24 19.30 -46.47
C PRO A 94 8.79 19.18 -47.90
N ASN A 95 8.98 17.97 -48.35
CA ASN A 95 9.25 17.71 -49.75
C ASN A 95 7.91 17.42 -50.45
N PRO A 96 7.42 18.32 -51.30
CA PRO A 96 6.05 18.23 -51.85
C PRO A 96 5.84 17.21 -52.94
N SER A 97 6.77 16.31 -53.22
CA SER A 97 6.74 15.44 -54.44
C SER A 97 6.68 13.93 -54.21
N ARG A 98 6.22 13.42 -53.04
CA ARG A 98 5.93 11.99 -52.87
C ARG A 98 4.70 11.75 -52.00
N GLY A 99 3.55 11.78 -52.67
CA GLY A 99 2.28 11.33 -52.09
C GLY A 99 2.22 9.81 -51.96
N GLY A 100 2.80 9.26 -50.90
CA GLY A 100 2.78 7.80 -50.65
C GLY A 100 3.58 7.33 -49.44
N GLN A 101 4.44 8.17 -48.87
CA GLN A 101 5.33 7.77 -47.77
C GLN A 101 4.89 8.30 -46.40
N SER A 102 3.79 9.03 -46.32
CA SER A 102 3.29 9.62 -45.07
C SER A 102 2.75 8.58 -44.08
N VAL A 103 2.08 7.54 -44.57
CA VAL A 103 1.46 6.50 -43.74
C VAL A 103 2.52 5.55 -43.13
N SER A 104 3.55 5.23 -43.91
CA SER A 104 4.64 4.35 -43.43
C SER A 104 5.54 5.02 -42.37
N ASN A 105 5.63 6.35 -42.41
CA ASN A 105 6.42 7.09 -41.41
C ASN A 105 5.66 7.29 -40.08
N ILE A 106 4.33 7.32 -40.11
CA ILE A 106 3.50 7.41 -38.92
C ILE A 106 3.54 6.08 -38.17
N SER A 107 3.35 4.94 -38.85
CA SER A 107 3.42 3.62 -38.23
C SER A 107 4.81 3.32 -37.66
N ALA A 108 5.88 3.64 -38.41
CA ALA A 108 7.24 3.48 -37.92
C ALA A 108 7.60 4.40 -36.72
N TYR A 109 6.90 5.52 -36.56
CA TYR A 109 7.00 6.38 -35.39
C TYR A 109 6.24 5.81 -34.20
N GLU A 110 5.01 5.35 -34.40
CA GLU A 110 4.18 4.70 -33.39
C GLU A 110 4.86 3.41 -32.86
N ASP A 111 5.43 2.61 -33.73
CA ASP A 111 6.17 1.39 -33.35
C ASP A 111 7.37 1.74 -32.46
N ARG A 112 8.12 2.79 -32.79
CA ARG A 112 9.25 3.25 -31.95
C ARG A 112 8.80 3.75 -30.59
N VAL A 113 7.77 4.59 -30.53
CA VAL A 113 7.21 5.07 -29.27
C VAL A 113 6.80 3.89 -28.38
N THR A 114 6.15 2.89 -28.96
CA THR A 114 5.76 1.68 -28.25
C THR A 114 6.96 0.91 -27.72
N GLU A 115 8.01 0.72 -28.52
CA GLU A 115 9.23 0.04 -28.10
C GLU A 115 9.97 0.79 -26.99
N TRP A 116 10.04 2.11 -27.07
CA TRP A 116 10.65 2.96 -26.03
C TRP A 116 9.88 2.92 -24.72
N THR A 117 8.55 3.03 -24.78
CA THR A 117 7.69 2.90 -23.62
C THR A 117 7.87 1.52 -22.95
N ALA A 118 7.91 0.45 -23.73
CA ALA A 118 8.13 -0.90 -23.19
C ALA A 118 9.49 -1.04 -22.50
N ARG A 119 10.55 -0.44 -23.06
CA ARG A 119 11.88 -0.44 -22.43
C ARG A 119 11.89 0.37 -21.15
N PHE A 120 11.31 1.58 -21.19
CA PHE A 120 11.18 2.44 -20.01
C PHE A 120 10.42 1.74 -18.90
N ILE A 121 9.26 1.12 -19.19
CA ILE A 121 8.48 0.36 -18.21
C ILE A 121 9.33 -0.73 -17.58
N LYS A 122 10.09 -1.46 -18.37
CA LYS A 122 10.95 -2.52 -17.87
C LYS A 122 12.05 -1.99 -16.94
N ASP A 123 12.78 -0.96 -17.34
CA ASP A 123 13.88 -0.41 -16.55
C ASP A 123 13.33 0.22 -15.24
N ALA A 124 12.24 0.95 -15.35
CA ALA A 124 11.56 1.58 -14.23
C ALA A 124 10.93 0.54 -13.26
N SER A 125 10.43 -0.59 -13.78
CA SER A 125 9.90 -1.66 -12.91
C SER A 125 11.00 -2.30 -12.05
N HIS A 126 12.22 -2.42 -12.57
CA HIS A 126 13.37 -2.88 -11.79
C HIS A 126 13.77 -1.88 -10.71
N ALA A 127 13.83 -0.61 -11.05
CA ALA A 127 14.16 0.44 -10.10
C ALA A 127 13.14 0.56 -8.96
N VAL A 128 11.84 0.49 -9.28
CA VAL A 128 10.77 0.45 -8.27
C VAL A 128 10.89 -0.80 -7.39
N ALA A 129 11.25 -1.95 -7.97
CA ALA A 129 11.45 -3.17 -7.20
C ALA A 129 12.62 -3.08 -6.23
N GLU A 130 13.73 -2.47 -6.64
CA GLU A 130 14.90 -2.21 -5.79
C GLU A 130 14.53 -1.26 -4.65
N SER A 131 13.90 -0.11 -4.96
CA SER A 131 13.46 0.85 -3.93
C SER A 131 12.45 0.24 -2.95
N ALA A 132 11.50 -0.56 -3.43
CA ALA A 132 10.53 -1.23 -2.57
C ALA A 132 11.21 -2.23 -1.60
N ALA A 133 12.23 -2.93 -2.07
CA ALA A 133 13.00 -3.86 -1.24
C ALA A 133 13.93 -3.14 -0.25
N GLU A 134 14.63 -2.07 -0.67
CA GLU A 134 15.52 -1.29 0.18
C GLU A 134 14.77 -0.58 1.33
N LEU A 135 13.53 -0.15 1.05
CA LEU A 135 12.69 0.53 2.03
C LEU A 135 11.79 -0.41 2.84
N ASP A 136 11.92 -1.72 2.66
CA ASP A 136 11.07 -2.72 3.30
C ASP A 136 9.57 -2.37 3.15
N MET A 137 9.13 -2.12 1.91
CA MET A 137 7.72 -1.81 1.65
C MET A 137 6.86 -3.07 1.77
N ASP A 138 5.82 -2.99 2.60
CA ASP A 138 4.85 -4.07 2.81
C ASP A 138 3.75 -4.08 1.74
N ARG A 139 3.43 -2.91 1.21
CA ARG A 139 2.32 -2.70 0.26
C ARG A 139 2.69 -1.68 -0.81
N LEU A 140 2.12 -1.86 -2.00
CA LEU A 140 2.21 -0.90 -3.10
C LEU A 140 0.83 -0.55 -3.64
N LEU A 141 0.59 0.74 -3.91
CA LEU A 141 -0.50 1.22 -4.73
C LEU A 141 0.09 1.78 -6.02
N ILE A 142 -0.44 1.38 -7.16
CA ILE A 142 0.03 1.84 -8.46
C ILE A 142 -1.04 2.68 -9.14
N ALA A 143 -0.68 3.91 -9.52
CA ALA A 143 -1.54 4.82 -10.26
C ALA A 143 -0.92 5.12 -11.62
N ALA A 144 -1.67 4.82 -12.69
CA ALA A 144 -1.29 5.08 -14.06
C ALA A 144 -2.52 5.17 -14.96
N GLU A 145 -2.44 5.91 -16.06
CA GLU A 145 -3.55 6.07 -16.99
C GLU A 145 -3.77 4.83 -17.87
N GLY A 146 -5.01 4.38 -17.97
CA GLY A 146 -5.44 3.34 -18.90
C GLY A 146 -4.72 1.99 -18.69
N ASP A 147 -4.25 1.39 -19.79
CA ASP A 147 -3.60 0.09 -19.79
C ASP A 147 -2.15 0.11 -19.28
N LEU A 148 -1.56 1.30 -19.13
CA LEU A 148 -0.19 1.47 -18.65
C LEU A 148 0.00 0.87 -17.25
N CYS A 149 -1.03 0.97 -16.39
CA CYS A 149 -1.01 0.39 -15.06
C CYS A 149 -0.79 -1.13 -15.09
N ASN A 150 -1.53 -1.84 -15.95
CA ASN A 150 -1.38 -3.29 -16.10
C ASN A 150 -0.02 -3.65 -16.68
N GLN A 151 0.42 -2.96 -17.74
CA GLN A 151 1.73 -3.19 -18.36
C GLN A 151 2.87 -3.00 -17.38
N PHE A 152 2.79 -2.01 -16.51
CA PHE A 152 3.79 -1.76 -15.48
C PHE A 152 3.79 -2.86 -14.42
N ILE A 153 2.62 -3.26 -13.92
CA ILE A 153 2.50 -4.34 -12.93
C ILE A 153 3.01 -5.67 -13.48
N ASP A 154 2.68 -5.98 -14.74
CA ASP A 154 3.14 -7.21 -15.40
C ASP A 154 4.68 -7.25 -15.59
N ALA A 155 5.31 -6.08 -15.67
CA ALA A 155 6.76 -5.94 -15.75
C ALA A 155 7.47 -6.06 -14.39
N LEU A 156 6.78 -5.91 -13.28
CA LEU A 156 7.34 -6.05 -11.92
C LEU A 156 7.73 -7.51 -11.64
N PRO A 157 8.80 -7.76 -10.86
CA PRO A 157 9.08 -9.08 -10.32
C PRO A 157 7.91 -9.64 -9.51
N LYS A 158 7.71 -10.98 -9.51
CA LYS A 158 6.55 -11.63 -8.90
C LYS A 158 6.36 -11.29 -7.43
N ASN A 159 7.44 -11.28 -6.65
CA ASN A 159 7.42 -10.91 -5.24
C ASN A 159 6.96 -9.46 -4.99
N ILE A 160 7.20 -8.55 -5.94
CA ILE A 160 6.75 -7.15 -5.86
C ILE A 160 5.30 -7.01 -6.35
N GLN A 161 4.90 -7.80 -7.36
CA GLN A 161 3.50 -7.86 -7.77
C GLN A 161 2.58 -8.26 -6.62
N ASP A 162 3.05 -9.18 -5.76
CA ASP A 162 2.28 -9.67 -4.60
C ASP A 162 2.08 -8.58 -3.53
N LEU A 163 2.89 -7.51 -3.52
CA LEU A 163 2.71 -6.33 -2.66
C LEU A 163 1.65 -5.35 -3.19
N VAL A 164 1.21 -5.48 -4.45
CA VAL A 164 0.27 -4.53 -5.08
C VAL A 164 -1.14 -4.74 -4.53
N VAL A 165 -1.56 -3.86 -3.64
CA VAL A 165 -2.88 -3.91 -2.97
C VAL A 165 -3.97 -3.14 -3.73
N ALA A 166 -3.60 -2.12 -4.51
CA ALA A 166 -4.55 -1.32 -5.28
C ALA A 166 -3.97 -0.84 -6.61
N ARG A 167 -4.87 -0.65 -7.58
CA ARG A 167 -4.59 -0.12 -8.92
C ARG A 167 -5.56 1.01 -9.19
N VAL A 168 -5.04 2.17 -9.56
CA VAL A 168 -5.85 3.37 -9.82
C VAL A 168 -5.59 3.84 -11.23
N SER A 169 -6.66 3.92 -12.04
CA SER A 169 -6.53 4.33 -13.44
C SER A 169 -6.63 5.85 -13.56
N THR A 170 -5.57 6.53 -13.14
CA THR A 170 -5.48 7.99 -13.22
C THR A 170 -4.04 8.45 -13.32
N ASN A 171 -3.81 9.59 -13.95
CA ASN A 171 -2.48 10.23 -14.00
C ASN A 171 -2.38 11.28 -12.89
N LEU A 172 -1.48 11.06 -11.95
CA LEU A 172 -1.24 11.93 -10.79
C LEU A 172 0.21 12.44 -10.74
N ILE A 173 0.98 12.24 -11.82
CA ILE A 173 2.44 12.48 -11.82
C ILE A 173 2.81 13.94 -11.48
N ASP A 174 2.02 14.89 -11.96
CA ASP A 174 2.26 16.32 -11.79
C ASP A 174 1.64 16.90 -10.51
N MET A 175 0.91 16.10 -9.74
CA MET A 175 0.27 16.54 -8.50
C MET A 175 1.28 16.64 -7.37
N THR A 176 1.05 17.56 -6.44
CA THR A 176 1.81 17.61 -5.18
C THR A 176 1.56 16.35 -4.34
N ALA A 177 2.48 16.00 -3.46
CA ALA A 177 2.32 14.85 -2.59
C ALA A 177 1.03 14.91 -1.75
N ALA A 178 0.62 16.11 -1.32
CA ALA A 178 -0.64 16.32 -0.59
C ALA A 178 -1.88 16.04 -1.44
N GLU A 179 -1.91 16.50 -2.70
CA GLU A 179 -3.00 16.23 -3.64
C GLU A 179 -3.07 14.74 -4.00
N VAL A 180 -1.91 14.10 -4.19
CA VAL A 180 -1.83 12.65 -4.40
C VAL A 180 -2.41 11.90 -3.20
N ALA A 181 -2.05 12.30 -1.98
CA ALA A 181 -2.59 11.72 -0.76
C ALA A 181 -4.11 11.85 -0.68
N GLU A 182 -4.65 13.05 -0.88
CA GLU A 182 -6.09 13.28 -0.87
C GLU A 182 -6.82 12.44 -1.92
N HIS A 183 -6.24 12.31 -3.12
CA HIS A 183 -6.84 11.55 -4.21
C HIS A 183 -6.82 10.04 -3.96
N LEU A 184 -5.76 9.52 -3.36
CA LEU A 184 -5.55 8.07 -3.17
C LEU A 184 -6.06 7.55 -1.83
N ASP A 185 -6.34 8.40 -0.83
CA ASP A 185 -6.86 7.99 0.47
C ASP A 185 -8.10 7.07 0.41
N PRO A 186 -9.15 7.36 -0.40
CA PRO A 186 -10.28 6.47 -0.54
C PRO A 186 -9.88 5.07 -1.06
N HIS A 187 -8.97 5.01 -2.04
CA HIS A 187 -8.50 3.76 -2.63
C HIS A 187 -7.68 2.93 -1.65
N MET A 188 -6.89 3.59 -0.80
CA MET A 188 -6.16 2.93 0.27
C MET A 188 -7.08 2.32 1.32
N ARG A 189 -8.12 3.05 1.72
CA ARG A 189 -9.15 2.55 2.64
C ARG A 189 -9.91 1.36 2.07
N ASP A 190 -10.32 1.45 0.80
CA ASP A 190 -11.01 0.37 0.11
C ASP A 190 -10.14 -0.89 0.00
N ALA A 191 -8.86 -0.73 -0.33
CA ALA A 191 -7.89 -1.82 -0.39
C ALA A 191 -7.71 -2.49 0.97
N TRP A 192 -7.60 -1.71 2.05
CA TRP A 192 -7.51 -2.22 3.41
C TRP A 192 -8.78 -3.00 3.81
N LEU A 193 -9.96 -2.42 3.58
CA LEU A 193 -11.24 -3.09 3.87
C LEU A 193 -11.40 -4.39 3.09
N LYS A 194 -10.99 -4.40 1.82
CA LYS A 194 -11.01 -5.60 0.99
C LYS A 194 -10.09 -6.67 1.57
N HIS A 195 -8.88 -6.32 1.95
CA HIS A 195 -7.91 -7.23 2.56
C HIS A 195 -8.43 -7.85 3.86
N VAL A 196 -8.97 -7.03 4.78
CA VAL A 196 -9.56 -7.51 6.04
C VAL A 196 -10.74 -8.44 5.78
N ASN A 197 -11.62 -8.11 4.82
CA ASN A 197 -12.74 -8.96 4.45
C ASN A 197 -12.29 -10.30 3.83
N GLU A 198 -11.23 -10.29 3.01
CA GLU A 198 -10.66 -11.51 2.43
C GLU A 198 -10.11 -12.44 3.51
N ILE A 199 -9.34 -11.89 4.46
CA ILE A 199 -8.84 -12.68 5.62
C ILE A 199 -10.02 -13.21 6.44
N GLY A 200 -11.03 -12.38 6.71
CA GLY A 200 -12.22 -12.77 7.46
C GLY A 200 -12.97 -13.93 6.79
N ASN A 201 -13.22 -13.82 5.49
CA ASN A 201 -13.89 -14.88 4.73
C ASN A 201 -13.07 -16.17 4.72
N GLN A 202 -11.75 -16.09 4.50
CA GLN A 202 -10.88 -17.26 4.55
C GLN A 202 -10.87 -17.92 5.94
N ALA A 203 -10.90 -17.15 7.02
CA ALA A 203 -10.98 -17.66 8.38
C ALA A 203 -12.32 -18.41 8.60
N LEU A 204 -13.44 -17.82 8.18
CA LEU A 204 -14.76 -18.44 8.26
C LEU A 204 -14.85 -19.75 7.46
N ASP A 205 -14.34 -19.76 6.23
CA ASP A 205 -14.31 -20.96 5.39
C ASP A 205 -13.48 -22.07 6.04
N ARG A 206 -12.35 -21.74 6.65
CA ARG A 206 -11.50 -22.69 7.38
C ARG A 206 -12.19 -23.24 8.64
N ILE A 207 -12.92 -22.39 9.38
CA ILE A 207 -13.72 -22.83 10.54
C ILE A 207 -14.78 -23.83 10.09
N HIS A 208 -15.56 -23.51 9.05
CA HIS A 208 -16.60 -24.38 8.53
C HIS A 208 -16.06 -25.71 7.99
N ALA A 209 -14.86 -25.70 7.43
CA ALA A 209 -14.19 -26.92 6.93
C ALA A 209 -13.49 -27.73 8.02
N GLY A 210 -13.52 -27.31 9.29
CA GLY A 210 -12.76 -27.93 10.36
C GLY A 210 -11.24 -27.83 10.18
N GLY A 211 -10.80 -26.76 9.51
CA GLY A 211 -9.39 -26.48 9.21
C GLY A 211 -8.65 -25.74 10.32
N ARG A 212 -7.52 -25.12 9.95
CA ARG A 212 -6.67 -24.35 10.89
C ARG A 212 -7.25 -22.94 11.09
N ALA A 213 -8.36 -22.84 11.78
CA ALA A 213 -8.93 -21.59 12.26
C ALA A 213 -9.74 -21.84 13.52
N ALA A 214 -9.79 -20.87 14.41
CA ALA A 214 -10.58 -20.90 15.63
C ALA A 214 -11.65 -19.80 15.55
N GLY A 215 -12.86 -20.10 16.02
CA GLY A 215 -13.99 -19.17 16.04
C GLY A 215 -14.62 -19.08 17.42
N GLY A 216 -14.98 -17.88 17.80
CA GLY A 216 -15.51 -17.61 19.14
C GLY A 216 -14.42 -17.45 20.21
N PRO A 217 -14.81 -16.94 21.39
CA PRO A 217 -13.84 -16.51 22.41
C PRO A 217 -13.00 -17.67 22.96
N ASP A 218 -13.61 -18.77 23.34
CA ASP A 218 -12.91 -19.85 24.04
C ASP A 218 -11.86 -20.54 23.18
N GLU A 219 -12.18 -20.89 21.95
CA GLU A 219 -11.25 -21.52 21.01
C GLU A 219 -10.12 -20.55 20.59
N THR A 220 -10.46 -19.26 20.41
CA THR A 220 -9.49 -18.23 20.05
C THR A 220 -8.51 -17.99 21.20
N LEU A 221 -8.98 -17.87 22.44
CA LEU A 221 -8.12 -17.72 23.62
C LEU A 221 -7.19 -18.91 23.83
N LEU A 222 -7.70 -20.14 23.62
CA LEU A 222 -6.88 -21.34 23.69
C LEU A 222 -5.79 -21.32 22.62
N ALA A 223 -6.13 -20.97 21.39
CA ALA A 223 -5.15 -20.88 20.30
C ALA A 223 -4.09 -19.80 20.53
N LEU A 224 -4.48 -18.67 21.13
CA LEU A 224 -3.55 -17.61 21.55
C LEU A 224 -2.61 -18.08 22.65
N ALA A 225 -3.13 -18.74 23.69
CA ALA A 225 -2.32 -19.27 24.79
C ALA A 225 -1.31 -20.33 24.30
N GLU A 226 -1.62 -21.05 23.24
CA GLU A 226 -0.73 -22.04 22.61
C GLU A 226 0.24 -21.43 21.57
N GLY A 227 0.19 -20.13 21.31
CA GLY A 227 1.07 -19.43 20.35
C GLY A 227 0.84 -19.86 18.89
N ARG A 228 -0.37 -20.32 18.53
CA ARG A 228 -0.72 -20.88 17.21
C ARG A 228 -1.43 -19.87 16.28
N VAL A 229 -1.58 -18.60 16.72
CA VAL A 229 -2.33 -17.58 15.98
C VAL A 229 -1.38 -16.77 15.13
N GLU A 230 -1.58 -16.80 13.83
CA GLU A 230 -0.88 -15.96 12.84
C GLU A 230 -1.65 -14.64 12.61
N HIS A 231 -2.99 -14.74 12.47
CA HIS A 231 -3.86 -13.60 12.30
C HIS A 231 -4.97 -13.63 13.34
N LEU A 232 -5.15 -12.55 14.08
CA LEU A 232 -6.24 -12.34 15.02
C LEU A 232 -7.19 -11.27 14.47
N LEU A 233 -8.44 -11.67 14.21
CA LEU A 233 -9.49 -10.75 13.81
C LEU A 233 -10.39 -10.47 15.01
N VAL A 234 -10.49 -9.20 15.38
CA VAL A 234 -11.31 -8.76 16.52
C VAL A 234 -12.28 -7.70 16.04
N ASP A 235 -13.55 -7.85 16.43
CA ASP A 235 -14.52 -6.78 16.27
C ASP A 235 -14.13 -5.63 17.22
N PRO A 236 -13.85 -4.41 16.73
CA PRO A 236 -13.48 -3.28 17.58
C PRO A 236 -14.59 -2.86 18.56
N PHE A 237 -15.83 -3.29 18.29
CA PHE A 237 -16.99 -3.03 19.15
C PHE A 237 -17.37 -4.24 20.02
N LEU A 238 -16.50 -5.26 20.08
CA LEU A 238 -16.72 -6.40 20.93
C LEU A 238 -16.63 -5.98 22.39
N GLU A 239 -17.78 -5.75 23.00
CA GLU A 239 -17.86 -5.65 24.45
C GLU A 239 -17.72 -7.05 25.04
N ALA A 240 -16.73 -7.25 25.91
CA ALA A 240 -16.60 -8.48 26.68
C ALA A 240 -17.79 -8.62 27.62
N LYS A 241 -18.86 -9.28 27.14
CA LYS A 241 -20.09 -9.51 27.92
C LYS A 241 -19.93 -10.57 29.00
N ASP A 242 -18.87 -11.37 28.94
CA ASP A 242 -18.56 -12.43 29.88
C ASP A 242 -17.25 -12.17 30.65
N ALA A 243 -17.33 -12.27 31.97
CA ALA A 243 -16.15 -12.14 32.83
C ALA A 243 -15.04 -13.15 32.51
N SER A 244 -15.38 -14.28 31.87
CA SER A 244 -14.41 -15.29 31.39
C SER A 244 -13.50 -14.78 30.27
N LEU A 245 -14.02 -13.89 29.37
CA LEU A 245 -13.23 -13.25 28.35
C LEU A 245 -12.22 -12.25 28.95
N SER A 246 -12.66 -11.52 29.99
CA SER A 246 -11.79 -10.56 30.66
C SER A 246 -10.63 -11.24 31.38
N ASP A 247 -10.84 -12.43 31.95
CA ASP A 247 -9.81 -13.18 32.68
C ASP A 247 -8.86 -13.93 31.76
N GLY A 248 -9.32 -14.45 30.62
CA GLY A 248 -8.49 -15.07 29.60
C GLY A 248 -7.56 -14.10 28.87
N ALA A 249 -8.07 -12.90 28.54
CA ALA A 249 -7.27 -11.84 27.94
C ALA A 249 -6.22 -11.23 28.89
N ARG A 250 -6.35 -11.47 30.22
CA ARG A 250 -5.38 -11.05 31.23
C ARG A 250 -4.22 -12.04 31.40
N GLN A 251 -4.32 -13.25 30.88
CA GLN A 251 -3.32 -14.31 31.03
C GLN A 251 -2.52 -14.60 29.77
N ALA A 252 -2.93 -14.05 28.60
CA ALA A 252 -2.23 -14.17 27.33
C ALA A 252 -1.43 -12.89 27.00
#